data_5150bb14cb01a75babf3a101b5acb9cc
#
_entry.id   5150bb14cb01a75babf3a101b5acb9cc
#
_cell.length_a   1.000
_cell.length_b   1.000
_cell.length_c   1.000
_cell.angle_alpha   90.00
_cell.angle_beta   90.00
_cell.angle_gamma   90.00
#
_symmetry.space_group_name_H-M   'P 1'
#
loop_
_entity.id
_entity.type
_entity.pdbx_description
1 polymer ?
#
loop_
_entity_poly.entity_id
_entity_poly.type
_entity_poly.pdbx_seq_one_letter_code
_entity_poly.pdbx_strand_id
1 'polypeptide(L)'
;MYDFHEDSERYFRMQKTNCNQYVIPFIEKTYALNPDARVLEIGCGTGGVLSAFLERGYRGAGVDIEPYSLNFARKKLADYIQSGQLIIVPKDIYLIDPETELNGKFDLIVLKDVVEHIPHQERLMEKIKDLLRPGGAVYFGFPPWQMPFGGHQQICRSKFLSRLPYFHLLPAPAYKAVLDLFGEMPGGLLDIKKTGISIERFEKIVKNAGYKIIDKDYYFINPIYKYKFNMKVRKQSKIIASIPYLRDFLTTGVFYLIIFKK
;
A
#
# COMPACT_ATOMS: atom_id res chain seq x y z
N MET A 1 19.23 -2.63 -9.42
CA MET A 1 18.08 -1.87 -8.90
C MET A 1 17.33 -1.29 -10.07
N TYR A 2 16.01 -1.20 -10.02
CA TYR A 2 15.24 -0.54 -11.10
C TYR A 2 15.21 0.96 -10.84
N ASP A 3 15.55 1.79 -11.84
CA ASP A 3 15.73 3.25 -11.74
C ASP A 3 14.52 4.06 -11.25
N PHE A 4 13.30 3.47 -11.28
CA PHE A 4 12.09 4.19 -10.91
C PHE A 4 11.93 4.46 -9.39
N HIS A 5 12.72 3.82 -8.53
CA HIS A 5 12.77 4.13 -7.10
C HIS A 5 13.78 5.24 -6.78
N GLU A 6 14.75 5.48 -7.67
CA GLU A 6 15.74 6.54 -7.53
C GLU A 6 15.21 7.88 -8.06
N ASP A 7 14.29 7.85 -9.04
CA ASP A 7 13.62 9.02 -9.61
C ASP A 7 12.28 9.29 -8.89
N SER A 8 12.33 10.09 -7.83
CA SER A 8 11.14 10.47 -7.03
C SER A 8 10.05 11.15 -7.87
N GLU A 9 10.41 11.94 -8.90
CA GLU A 9 9.45 12.61 -9.78
C GLU A 9 8.71 11.60 -10.66
N ARG A 10 9.42 10.64 -11.22
CA ARG A 10 8.82 9.54 -11.99
C ARG A 10 7.94 8.67 -11.11
N TYR A 11 8.40 8.34 -9.90
CA TYR A 11 7.63 7.54 -8.95
C TYR A 11 6.34 8.25 -8.52
N PHE A 12 6.42 9.53 -8.18
CA PHE A 12 5.26 10.36 -7.88
C PHE A 12 4.23 10.33 -9.01
N ARG A 13 4.65 10.60 -10.26
CA ARG A 13 3.75 10.58 -11.42
C ARG A 13 3.10 9.21 -11.64
N MET A 14 3.86 8.12 -11.48
CA MET A 14 3.32 6.77 -11.60
C MET A 14 2.26 6.49 -10.54
N GLN A 15 2.52 6.82 -9.28
CA GLN A 15 1.58 6.61 -8.18
C GLN A 15 0.30 7.44 -8.38
N LYS A 16 0.44 8.71 -8.74
CA LYS A 16 -0.68 9.60 -9.04
C LYS A 16 -1.54 9.08 -10.19
N THR A 17 -0.92 8.71 -11.31
CA THR A 17 -1.63 8.20 -12.49
C THR A 17 -2.33 6.87 -12.17
N ASN A 18 -1.65 5.96 -11.46
CA ASN A 18 -2.24 4.70 -11.03
C ASN A 18 -3.42 4.92 -10.09
N CYS A 19 -3.32 5.87 -9.15
CA CYS A 19 -4.40 6.22 -8.24
C CYS A 19 -5.62 6.73 -9.03
N ASN A 20 -5.42 7.67 -9.95
CA ASN A 20 -6.49 8.23 -10.77
C ASN A 20 -7.18 7.20 -11.67
N GLN A 21 -6.43 6.24 -12.23
CA GLN A 21 -6.99 5.29 -13.19
C GLN A 21 -7.55 4.02 -12.58
N TYR A 22 -7.11 3.64 -11.37
CA TYR A 22 -7.48 2.34 -10.79
C TYR A 22 -7.96 2.41 -9.33
N VAL A 23 -7.29 3.20 -8.46
CA VAL A 23 -7.62 3.21 -7.03
C VAL A 23 -8.90 3.97 -6.77
N ILE A 24 -8.98 5.21 -7.24
CA ILE A 24 -10.17 6.05 -7.03
C ILE A 24 -11.41 5.44 -7.71
N PRO A 25 -11.37 4.99 -8.98
CA PRO A 25 -12.53 4.30 -9.60
C PRO A 25 -12.94 3.01 -8.87
N PHE A 26 -12.00 2.27 -8.27
CA PHE A 26 -12.33 1.10 -7.45
C PHE A 26 -13.08 1.51 -6.17
N ILE A 27 -12.64 2.57 -5.49
CA ILE A 27 -13.29 3.08 -4.27
C ILE A 27 -14.69 3.61 -4.60
N GLU A 28 -14.79 4.50 -5.61
CA GLU A 28 -16.03 5.19 -5.98
C GLU A 28 -17.12 4.24 -6.50
N LYS A 29 -16.76 3.04 -6.96
CA LYS A 29 -17.72 2.02 -7.39
C LYS A 29 -18.69 1.60 -6.27
N THR A 30 -18.25 1.60 -5.01
CA THR A 30 -19.03 1.11 -3.86
C THR A 30 -19.09 2.06 -2.69
N TYR A 31 -18.27 3.10 -2.67
CA TYR A 31 -18.20 4.08 -1.61
C TYR A 31 -18.05 5.50 -2.18
N ALA A 32 -19.14 6.25 -2.15
CA ALA A 32 -19.15 7.64 -2.59
C ALA A 32 -18.53 8.56 -1.51
N LEU A 33 -17.50 9.31 -1.88
CA LEU A 33 -16.92 10.35 -1.05
C LEU A 33 -17.73 11.64 -1.19
N ASN A 34 -18.08 12.27 -0.07
CA ASN A 34 -18.68 13.60 -0.07
C ASN A 34 -17.63 14.64 -0.56
N PRO A 35 -18.05 15.76 -1.16
CA PRO A 35 -17.13 16.79 -1.63
C PRO A 35 -16.16 17.31 -0.55
N ASP A 36 -16.60 17.36 0.71
CA ASP A 36 -15.79 17.81 1.87
C ASP A 36 -15.05 16.67 2.58
N ALA A 37 -14.99 15.49 1.97
CA ALA A 37 -14.36 14.33 2.59
C ALA A 37 -12.87 14.58 2.87
N ARG A 38 -12.43 14.01 3.99
CA ARG A 38 -11.04 14.02 4.42
C ARG A 38 -10.40 12.66 4.15
N VAL A 39 -9.25 12.67 3.49
CA VAL A 39 -8.51 11.47 3.11
C VAL A 39 -7.18 11.41 3.85
N LEU A 40 -6.90 10.30 4.53
CA LEU A 40 -5.60 10.02 5.13
C LEU A 40 -4.86 8.99 4.27
N GLU A 41 -3.62 9.28 3.90
CA GLU A 41 -2.72 8.25 3.36
C GLU A 41 -1.70 7.87 4.44
N ILE A 42 -1.71 6.61 4.87
CA ILE A 42 -0.70 6.02 5.74
C ILE A 42 0.38 5.42 4.86
N GLY A 43 1.66 5.80 5.10
CA GLY A 43 2.77 5.47 4.21
C GLY A 43 2.73 6.29 2.91
N CYS A 44 2.55 7.61 3.02
CA CYS A 44 2.31 8.47 1.86
C CYS A 44 3.56 8.67 0.96
N GLY A 45 4.75 8.36 1.45
CA GLY A 45 6.00 8.46 0.70
C GLY A 45 6.14 9.79 -0.05
N THR A 46 6.26 9.75 -1.38
CA THR A 46 6.36 10.94 -2.23
C THR A 46 5.06 11.72 -2.40
N GLY A 47 3.92 11.25 -1.89
CA GLY A 47 2.62 11.92 -1.94
C GLY A 47 1.87 11.78 -3.27
N GLY A 48 2.29 10.85 -4.13
CA GLY A 48 1.67 10.69 -5.45
C GLY A 48 0.21 10.25 -5.41
N VAL A 49 -0.14 9.32 -4.52
CA VAL A 49 -1.53 8.86 -4.32
C VAL A 49 -2.36 10.01 -3.73
N LEU A 50 -1.86 10.65 -2.69
CA LEU A 50 -2.53 11.77 -2.03
C LEU A 50 -2.81 12.92 -2.99
N SER A 51 -1.85 13.25 -3.88
CA SER A 51 -2.03 14.26 -4.92
C SER A 51 -3.27 14.02 -5.80
N ALA A 52 -3.59 12.76 -6.10
CA ALA A 52 -4.76 12.42 -6.92
C ALA A 52 -6.09 12.75 -6.23
N PHE A 53 -6.15 12.67 -4.91
CA PHE A 53 -7.32 13.09 -4.13
C PHE A 53 -7.38 14.61 -3.96
N LEU A 54 -6.24 15.26 -3.70
CA LEU A 54 -6.17 16.72 -3.54
C LEU A 54 -6.63 17.46 -4.81
N GLU A 55 -6.27 16.96 -5.99
CA GLU A 55 -6.71 17.52 -7.29
C GLU A 55 -8.22 17.41 -7.52
N ARG A 56 -8.90 16.51 -6.82
CA ARG A 56 -10.37 16.41 -6.81
C ARG A 56 -11.04 17.34 -5.79
N GLY A 57 -10.24 18.14 -5.08
CA GLY A 57 -10.75 19.08 -4.07
C GLY A 57 -10.84 18.50 -2.65
N TYR A 58 -10.53 17.21 -2.44
CA TYR A 58 -10.55 16.64 -1.11
C TYR A 58 -9.47 17.25 -0.21
N ARG A 59 -9.74 17.28 1.11
CA ARG A 59 -8.72 17.60 2.09
C ARG A 59 -7.94 16.35 2.46
N GLY A 60 -6.62 16.47 2.66
CA GLY A 60 -5.78 15.31 2.90
C GLY A 60 -4.85 15.44 4.08
N ALA A 61 -4.43 14.29 4.60
CA ALA A 61 -3.27 14.17 5.46
C ALA A 61 -2.41 13.00 5.01
N GLY A 62 -1.09 13.16 5.08
CA GLY A 62 -0.12 12.11 4.79
C GLY A 62 0.76 11.84 6.00
N VAL A 63 0.94 10.57 6.33
CA VAL A 63 1.81 10.12 7.42
C VAL A 63 2.82 9.14 6.86
N ASP A 64 4.09 9.36 7.13
CA ASP A 64 5.19 8.45 6.77
C ASP A 64 6.36 8.63 7.75
N ILE A 65 7.23 7.63 7.84
CA ILE A 65 8.44 7.68 8.66
C ILE A 65 9.72 7.99 7.85
N GLU A 66 9.64 7.97 6.51
CA GLU A 66 10.81 8.10 5.64
C GLU A 66 11.05 9.57 5.27
N PRO A 67 12.11 10.22 5.81
CA PRO A 67 12.30 11.66 5.68
C PRO A 67 12.58 12.14 4.25
N TYR A 68 13.28 11.33 3.44
CA TYR A 68 13.67 11.72 2.08
C TYR A 68 12.44 11.88 1.18
N SER A 69 11.55 10.88 1.19
CA SER A 69 10.30 10.91 0.43
C SER A 69 9.37 12.02 0.90
N LEU A 70 9.30 12.26 2.22
CA LEU A 70 8.48 13.33 2.78
C LEU A 70 8.99 14.72 2.41
N ASN A 71 10.31 14.90 2.34
CA ASN A 71 10.89 16.19 1.89
C ASN A 71 10.55 16.46 0.42
N PHE A 72 10.55 15.43 -0.42
CA PHE A 72 10.06 15.53 -1.79
C PHE A 72 8.55 15.87 -1.83
N ALA A 73 7.74 15.14 -1.08
CA ALA A 73 6.29 15.38 -1.01
C ALA A 73 5.95 16.80 -0.59
N ARG A 74 6.60 17.33 0.46
CA ARG A 74 6.39 18.69 0.94
C ARG A 74 6.72 19.76 -0.12
N LYS A 75 7.80 19.57 -0.88
CA LYS A 75 8.13 20.48 -1.98
C LYS A 75 7.13 20.38 -3.12
N LYS A 76 6.75 19.15 -3.49
CA LYS A 76 5.86 18.90 -4.62
C LYS A 76 4.42 19.32 -4.38
N LEU A 77 3.96 19.27 -3.12
CA LEU A 77 2.60 19.57 -2.69
C LEU A 77 2.52 20.86 -1.85
N ALA A 78 3.49 21.76 -2.01
CA ALA A 78 3.61 22.99 -1.20
C ALA A 78 2.35 23.86 -1.25
N ASP A 79 1.73 24.01 -2.41
CA ASP A 79 0.53 24.84 -2.59
C ASP A 79 -0.65 24.31 -1.76
N TYR A 80 -0.83 22.97 -1.71
CA TYR A 80 -1.86 22.34 -0.90
C TYR A 80 -1.59 22.46 0.61
N ILE A 81 -0.32 22.47 1.01
CA ILE A 81 0.06 22.69 2.41
C ILE A 81 -0.20 24.17 2.80
N GLN A 82 0.21 25.12 1.96
CA GLN A 82 0.00 26.55 2.19
C GLN A 82 -1.47 26.95 2.24
N SER A 83 -2.30 26.32 1.42
CA SER A 83 -3.76 26.55 1.43
C SER A 83 -4.47 25.88 2.62
N GLY A 84 -3.78 25.06 3.42
CA GLY A 84 -4.37 24.29 4.51
C GLY A 84 -5.20 23.08 4.06
N GLN A 85 -5.11 22.71 2.76
CA GLN A 85 -5.78 21.53 2.21
C GLN A 85 -5.03 20.23 2.57
N LEU A 86 -3.73 20.29 2.84
CA LEU A 86 -2.87 19.14 3.12
C LEU A 86 -2.06 19.32 4.41
N ILE A 87 -2.00 18.25 5.22
CA ILE A 87 -1.08 18.11 6.36
C ILE A 87 -0.13 16.93 6.08
N ILE A 88 1.17 17.10 6.32
CA ILE A 88 2.17 16.01 6.25
C ILE A 88 2.88 15.87 7.58
N VAL A 89 2.76 14.70 8.21
CA VAL A 89 3.34 14.37 9.52
C VAL A 89 4.43 13.30 9.38
N PRO A 90 5.70 13.61 9.73
CA PRO A 90 6.82 12.66 9.69
C PRO A 90 6.87 11.85 10.99
N LYS A 91 5.98 10.87 11.15
CA LYS A 91 5.83 10.14 12.40
C LYS A 91 5.29 8.72 12.17
N ASP A 92 5.61 7.82 13.09
CA ASP A 92 4.98 6.49 13.13
C ASP A 92 3.48 6.64 13.41
N ILE A 93 2.66 5.98 12.60
CA ILE A 93 1.19 6.02 12.71
C ILE A 93 0.69 5.63 14.11
N TYR A 94 1.40 4.77 14.81
CA TYR A 94 1.03 4.36 16.17
C TYR A 94 1.20 5.46 17.22
N LEU A 95 2.00 6.49 16.93
CA LEU A 95 2.28 7.61 17.81
C LEU A 95 1.46 8.87 17.48
N ILE A 96 0.63 8.81 16.44
CA ILE A 96 -0.20 9.94 16.01
C ILE A 96 -1.44 10.09 16.90
N ASP A 97 -1.69 11.31 17.34
CA ASP A 97 -2.99 11.72 17.88
C ASP A 97 -3.79 12.41 16.76
N PRO A 98 -4.94 11.85 16.36
CA PRO A 98 -5.71 12.42 15.25
C PRO A 98 -6.23 13.84 15.52
N GLU A 99 -6.58 14.17 16.76
CA GLU A 99 -7.19 15.47 17.09
C GLU A 99 -6.16 16.59 17.07
N THR A 100 -4.98 16.36 17.63
CA THR A 100 -3.94 17.40 17.78
C THR A 100 -3.01 17.50 16.58
N GLU A 101 -2.76 16.40 15.85
CA GLU A 101 -1.73 16.36 14.79
C GLU A 101 -2.34 16.29 13.38
N LEU A 102 -3.59 15.82 13.24
CA LEU A 102 -4.24 15.63 11.94
C LEU A 102 -5.54 16.44 11.80
N ASN A 103 -5.87 17.31 12.76
CA ASN A 103 -7.13 18.09 12.79
C ASN A 103 -8.39 17.18 12.73
N GLY A 104 -8.35 16.02 13.41
CA GLY A 104 -9.48 15.09 13.55
C GLY A 104 -9.47 13.91 12.59
N LYS A 105 -10.58 13.19 12.52
CA LYS A 105 -10.76 11.91 11.84
C LYS A 105 -11.05 12.02 10.34
N PHE A 106 -11.02 10.89 9.63
CA PHE A 106 -11.07 10.79 8.17
C PHE A 106 -12.26 9.99 7.67
N ASP A 107 -12.75 10.33 6.49
CA ASP A 107 -13.82 9.63 5.78
C ASP A 107 -13.25 8.45 4.99
N LEU A 108 -12.02 8.59 4.49
CA LEU A 108 -11.28 7.54 3.80
C LEU A 108 -9.85 7.46 4.33
N ILE A 109 -9.40 6.25 4.63
CA ILE A 109 -7.98 5.97 4.90
C ILE A 109 -7.44 5.10 3.76
N VAL A 110 -6.27 5.44 3.23
CA VAL A 110 -5.62 4.76 2.10
C VAL A 110 -4.30 4.16 2.58
N LEU A 111 -4.11 2.86 2.36
CA LEU A 111 -2.84 2.17 2.54
C LEU A 111 -2.51 1.45 1.23
N LYS A 112 -1.54 1.97 0.50
CA LYS A 112 -1.12 1.42 -0.78
C LYS A 112 0.35 1.01 -0.75
N ASP A 113 0.60 -0.29 -0.91
CA ASP A 113 1.94 -0.90 -0.82
C ASP A 113 2.61 -0.60 0.55
N VAL A 114 1.86 -0.76 1.66
CA VAL A 114 2.26 -0.40 3.03
C VAL A 114 2.02 -1.52 4.03
N VAL A 115 0.86 -2.17 4.02
CA VAL A 115 0.46 -3.14 5.05
C VAL A 115 1.41 -4.33 5.15
N GLU A 116 2.06 -4.71 4.05
CA GLU A 116 3.07 -5.76 3.97
C GLU A 116 4.41 -5.38 4.63
N HIS A 117 4.59 -4.12 4.99
CA HIS A 117 5.78 -3.62 5.69
C HIS A 117 5.55 -3.37 7.18
N ILE A 118 4.30 -3.34 7.62
CA ILE A 118 3.94 -3.03 9.01
C ILE A 118 3.94 -4.31 9.84
N PRO A 119 4.75 -4.40 10.92
CA PRO A 119 4.64 -5.49 11.87
C PRO A 119 3.33 -5.39 12.66
N HIS A 120 2.82 -6.56 13.11
CA HIS A 120 1.60 -6.62 13.94
C HIS A 120 0.38 -5.94 13.29
N GLN A 121 0.00 -6.40 12.08
CA GLN A 121 -1.09 -5.81 11.29
C GLN A 121 -2.43 -5.77 12.07
N GLU A 122 -2.63 -6.65 13.05
CA GLU A 122 -3.78 -6.63 13.96
C GLU A 122 -3.85 -5.31 14.76
N ARG A 123 -2.70 -4.84 15.27
CA ARG A 123 -2.61 -3.55 15.98
C ARG A 123 -2.89 -2.37 15.05
N LEU A 124 -2.48 -2.47 13.79
CA LEU A 124 -2.80 -1.44 12.78
C LEU A 124 -4.30 -1.30 12.59
N MET A 125 -5.06 -2.41 12.53
CA MET A 125 -6.51 -2.36 12.39
C MET A 125 -7.20 -1.67 13.58
N GLU A 126 -6.70 -1.86 14.81
CA GLU A 126 -7.21 -1.14 15.97
C GLU A 126 -6.87 0.37 15.88
N LYS A 127 -5.63 0.72 15.51
CA LYS A 127 -5.25 2.12 15.33
C LYS A 127 -6.09 2.83 14.27
N ILE A 128 -6.43 2.17 13.18
CA ILE A 128 -7.28 2.72 12.11
C ILE A 128 -8.67 3.10 12.64
N LYS A 129 -9.24 2.38 13.61
CA LYS A 129 -10.54 2.75 14.23
C LYS A 129 -10.51 4.13 14.89
N ASP A 130 -9.39 4.48 15.52
CA ASP A 130 -9.22 5.78 16.17
C ASP A 130 -9.16 6.93 15.15
N LEU A 131 -8.68 6.64 13.94
CA LEU A 131 -8.49 7.60 12.85
C LEU A 131 -9.72 7.73 11.94
N LEU A 132 -10.64 6.76 11.95
CA LEU A 132 -11.76 6.69 11.03
C LEU A 132 -13.02 7.33 11.62
N ARG A 133 -13.72 8.12 10.81
CA ARG A 133 -15.06 8.62 11.15
C ARG A 133 -16.08 7.49 11.16
N PRO A 134 -17.18 7.63 11.91
CA PRO A 134 -18.31 6.71 11.79
C PRO A 134 -18.81 6.63 10.34
N GLY A 135 -18.85 5.43 9.78
CA GLY A 135 -19.22 5.20 8.38
C GLY A 135 -18.11 5.42 7.36
N GLY A 136 -16.91 5.79 7.80
CA GLY A 136 -15.74 5.90 6.95
C GLY A 136 -15.27 4.55 6.40
N ALA A 137 -14.46 4.60 5.33
CA ALA A 137 -13.92 3.44 4.66
C ALA A 137 -12.39 3.40 4.69
N VAL A 138 -11.82 2.21 4.53
CA VAL A 138 -10.38 2.01 4.41
C VAL A 138 -10.09 1.25 3.12
N TYR A 139 -9.22 1.81 2.29
CA TYR A 139 -8.67 1.15 1.11
C TYR A 139 -7.31 0.53 1.44
N PHE A 140 -7.14 -0.74 1.05
CA PHE A 140 -5.86 -1.42 1.05
C PHE A 140 -5.52 -1.87 -0.37
N GLY A 141 -4.29 -1.58 -0.81
CA GLY A 141 -3.72 -2.14 -2.02
C GLY A 141 -2.34 -2.69 -1.71
N PHE A 142 -2.11 -4.00 -1.92
CA PHE A 142 -0.83 -4.64 -1.61
C PHE A 142 -0.56 -5.86 -2.48
N PRO A 143 0.73 -6.25 -2.66
CA PRO A 143 1.11 -7.52 -3.25
C PRO A 143 1.00 -8.64 -2.20
N PRO A 144 0.30 -9.77 -2.47
CA PRO A 144 0.30 -10.92 -1.57
C PRO A 144 1.72 -11.49 -1.42
N TRP A 145 2.08 -11.93 -0.19
CA TRP A 145 3.41 -12.44 0.10
C TRP A 145 3.83 -13.62 -0.80
N GLN A 146 2.90 -14.54 -1.11
CA GLN A 146 3.19 -15.74 -1.88
C GLN A 146 3.28 -15.51 -3.40
N MET A 147 3.03 -14.30 -3.90
CA MET A 147 3.18 -14.03 -5.34
C MET A 147 4.62 -14.24 -5.81
N PRO A 148 4.89 -14.39 -7.13
CA PRO A 148 6.22 -14.71 -7.65
C PRO A 148 7.35 -13.82 -7.13
N PHE A 149 7.07 -12.54 -6.88
CA PHE A 149 8.03 -11.52 -6.46
C PHE A 149 7.61 -10.82 -5.16
N GLY A 150 6.86 -11.50 -4.28
CA GLY A 150 6.35 -10.95 -3.02
C GLY A 150 7.43 -10.58 -2.00
N GLY A 151 8.62 -11.17 -2.11
CA GLY A 151 9.77 -10.84 -1.27
C GLY A 151 10.53 -9.58 -1.68
N HIS A 152 10.01 -8.75 -2.59
CA HIS A 152 10.66 -7.55 -3.11
C HIS A 152 12.07 -7.79 -3.69
N GLN A 153 12.33 -8.99 -4.18
CA GLN A 153 13.64 -9.39 -4.71
C GLN A 153 14.12 -8.57 -5.91
N GLN A 154 13.26 -7.76 -6.52
CA GLN A 154 13.64 -6.79 -7.54
C GLN A 154 14.66 -5.75 -7.05
N ILE A 155 14.82 -5.58 -5.72
CA ILE A 155 15.85 -4.71 -5.15
C ILE A 155 17.22 -5.38 -5.05
N CYS A 156 17.32 -6.71 -5.29
CA CYS A 156 18.60 -7.42 -5.32
C CYS A 156 19.53 -6.82 -6.39
N ARG A 157 20.82 -6.74 -6.06
CA ARG A 157 21.88 -6.34 -6.99
C ARG A 157 22.12 -7.39 -8.06
N SER A 158 22.02 -8.66 -7.69
CA SER A 158 22.08 -9.79 -8.61
C SER A 158 20.91 -9.79 -9.59
N LYS A 159 21.20 -9.64 -10.88
CA LYS A 159 20.18 -9.73 -11.95
C LYS A 159 19.50 -11.11 -12.00
N PHE A 160 20.17 -12.15 -11.52
CA PHE A 160 19.60 -13.49 -11.44
C PHE A 160 18.56 -13.55 -10.31
N LEU A 161 18.94 -13.19 -9.07
CA LEU A 161 18.04 -13.20 -7.93
C LEU A 161 16.84 -12.24 -8.11
N SER A 162 17.07 -11.05 -8.69
CA SER A 162 16.00 -10.08 -8.93
C SER A 162 14.91 -10.59 -9.87
N ARG A 163 15.18 -11.64 -10.64
CA ARG A 163 14.24 -12.27 -11.59
C ARG A 163 13.82 -13.68 -11.20
N LEU A 164 14.39 -14.25 -10.12
CA LEU A 164 14.07 -15.59 -9.66
C LEU A 164 12.75 -15.57 -8.86
N PRO A 165 11.65 -16.14 -9.40
CA PRO A 165 10.37 -16.13 -8.71
C PRO A 165 10.40 -17.07 -7.50
N TYR A 166 9.61 -16.76 -6.48
CA TYR A 166 9.31 -17.61 -5.33
C TYR A 166 10.49 -17.95 -4.40
N PHE A 167 11.75 -17.59 -4.69
CA PHE A 167 12.86 -17.96 -3.82
C PHE A 167 12.78 -17.32 -2.41
N HIS A 168 12.06 -16.23 -2.24
CA HIS A 168 11.75 -15.61 -0.95
C HIS A 168 10.88 -16.52 -0.04
N LEU A 169 10.21 -17.53 -0.61
CA LEU A 169 9.41 -18.51 0.16
C LEU A 169 10.28 -19.57 0.86
N LEU A 170 11.54 -19.69 0.51
CA LEU A 170 12.48 -20.57 1.24
C LEU A 170 12.44 -20.29 2.75
N PRO A 171 12.64 -21.31 3.62
CA PRO A 171 12.82 -21.07 5.05
C PRO A 171 13.89 -20.00 5.31
N ALA A 172 13.73 -19.18 6.36
CA ALA A 172 14.58 -18.02 6.60
C ALA A 172 16.10 -18.31 6.58
N PRO A 173 16.62 -19.43 7.16
CA PRO A 173 18.04 -19.76 7.06
C PRO A 173 18.50 -20.03 5.64
N ALA A 174 17.72 -20.77 4.84
CA ALA A 174 18.04 -21.08 3.44
C ALA A 174 17.94 -19.82 2.57
N TYR A 175 16.92 -18.98 2.80
CA TYR A 175 16.78 -17.70 2.11
C TYR A 175 17.98 -16.79 2.38
N LYS A 176 18.39 -16.67 3.66
CA LYS A 176 19.59 -15.90 4.03
C LYS A 176 20.85 -16.47 3.37
N ALA A 177 21.05 -17.78 3.39
CA ALA A 177 22.22 -18.42 2.76
C ALA A 177 22.31 -18.14 1.25
N VAL A 178 21.17 -18.14 0.54
CA VAL A 178 21.11 -17.77 -0.87
C VAL A 178 21.49 -16.29 -1.06
N LEU A 179 20.96 -15.39 -0.25
CA LEU A 179 21.30 -13.97 -0.33
C LEU A 179 22.79 -13.72 -0.08
N ASP A 180 23.36 -14.35 0.96
CA ASP A 180 24.78 -14.23 1.31
C ASP A 180 25.67 -14.77 0.18
N LEU A 181 25.32 -15.92 -0.43
CA LEU A 181 26.06 -16.52 -1.56
C LEU A 181 26.19 -15.56 -2.75
N PHE A 182 25.19 -14.74 -2.99
CA PHE A 182 25.17 -13.76 -4.08
C PHE A 182 25.66 -12.35 -3.66
N GLY A 183 26.16 -12.21 -2.43
CA GLY A 183 26.67 -10.92 -1.93
C GLY A 183 25.61 -9.85 -1.71
N GLU A 184 24.37 -10.27 -1.47
CA GLU A 184 23.28 -9.36 -1.17
C GLU A 184 23.32 -8.90 0.30
N MET A 185 22.71 -7.75 0.59
CA MET A 185 22.50 -7.29 1.97
C MET A 185 21.13 -7.82 2.47
N PRO A 186 21.10 -8.88 3.30
CA PRO A 186 19.87 -9.60 3.58
C PRO A 186 18.89 -8.86 4.50
N GLY A 187 19.34 -7.84 5.27
CA GLY A 187 18.55 -7.20 6.34
C GLY A 187 17.15 -6.78 5.91
N GLY A 188 17.04 -5.87 4.97
CA GLY A 188 15.74 -5.36 4.51
C GLY A 188 14.83 -6.44 3.90
N LEU A 189 15.40 -7.39 3.15
CA LEU A 189 14.65 -8.50 2.56
C LEU A 189 14.14 -9.50 3.60
N LEU A 190 14.92 -9.73 4.68
CA LEU A 190 14.49 -10.57 5.81
C LEU A 190 13.41 -9.85 6.64
N ASP A 191 13.46 -8.54 6.77
CA ASP A 191 12.43 -7.79 7.50
C ASP A 191 11.10 -7.82 6.74
N ILE A 192 11.11 -7.63 5.42
CA ILE A 192 9.93 -7.84 4.57
C ILE A 192 9.36 -9.26 4.72
N LYS A 193 10.24 -10.27 4.84
CA LYS A 193 9.81 -11.65 5.07
C LYS A 193 9.06 -11.85 6.40
N LYS A 194 9.39 -11.08 7.44
CA LYS A 194 8.70 -11.13 8.75
C LYS A 194 7.31 -10.52 8.71
N THR A 195 7.11 -9.50 7.86
CA THR A 195 5.88 -8.71 7.79
C THR A 195 4.96 -9.10 6.63
N GLY A 196 5.47 -9.86 5.67
CA GLY A 196 4.72 -10.30 4.49
C GLY A 196 3.34 -10.87 4.83
N ILE A 197 2.32 -10.46 4.07
CA ILE A 197 0.92 -10.79 4.35
C ILE A 197 0.26 -11.51 3.15
N SER A 198 -0.42 -12.63 3.44
CA SER A 198 -1.24 -13.35 2.47
C SER A 198 -2.67 -12.78 2.40
N ILE A 199 -3.37 -13.11 1.34
CA ILE A 199 -4.80 -12.76 1.19
C ILE A 199 -5.61 -13.32 2.35
N GLU A 200 -5.42 -14.60 2.69
CA GLU A 200 -6.17 -15.28 3.76
C GLU A 200 -5.86 -14.67 5.13
N ARG A 201 -4.59 -14.35 5.40
CA ARG A 201 -4.21 -13.70 6.65
C ARG A 201 -4.83 -12.31 6.75
N PHE A 202 -4.79 -11.52 5.69
CA PHE A 202 -5.41 -10.20 5.64
C PHE A 202 -6.93 -10.27 5.88
N GLU A 203 -7.64 -11.14 5.14
CA GLU A 203 -9.10 -11.29 5.29
C GLU A 203 -9.47 -11.75 6.71
N LYS A 204 -8.65 -12.64 7.33
CA LYS A 204 -8.84 -13.06 8.72
C LYS A 204 -8.64 -11.92 9.71
N ILE A 205 -7.59 -11.10 9.55
CA ILE A 205 -7.31 -9.93 10.39
C ILE A 205 -8.45 -8.93 10.31
N VAL A 206 -8.88 -8.57 9.09
CA VAL A 206 -10.01 -7.66 8.83
C VAL A 206 -11.28 -8.13 9.55
N LYS A 207 -11.61 -9.42 9.40
CA LYS A 207 -12.79 -10.02 10.05
C LYS A 207 -12.70 -9.98 11.57
N ASN A 208 -11.55 -10.37 12.13
CA ASN A 208 -11.34 -10.43 13.59
C ASN A 208 -11.36 -9.03 14.21
N ALA A 209 -10.87 -8.01 13.50
CA ALA A 209 -10.93 -6.62 13.94
C ALA A 209 -12.32 -5.98 13.80
N GLY A 210 -13.35 -6.73 13.36
CA GLY A 210 -14.73 -6.26 13.28
C GLY A 210 -15.03 -5.43 12.01
N TYR A 211 -14.17 -5.46 11.00
CA TYR A 211 -14.46 -4.82 9.72
C TYR A 211 -15.25 -5.75 8.78
N LYS A 212 -15.93 -5.13 7.82
CA LYS A 212 -16.59 -5.80 6.70
C LYS A 212 -15.89 -5.41 5.40
N ILE A 213 -15.50 -6.38 4.58
CA ILE A 213 -15.07 -6.16 3.21
C ILE A 213 -16.31 -5.84 2.37
N ILE A 214 -16.34 -4.66 1.74
CA ILE A 214 -17.47 -4.22 0.89
C ILE A 214 -17.15 -4.33 -0.59
N ASP A 215 -15.88 -4.26 -0.98
CA ASP A 215 -15.43 -4.58 -2.34
C ASP A 215 -14.02 -5.17 -2.31
N LYS A 216 -13.67 -5.98 -3.33
CA LYS A 216 -12.34 -6.51 -3.53
C LYS A 216 -12.06 -6.87 -4.99
N ASP A 217 -10.85 -6.57 -5.43
CA ASP A 217 -10.33 -6.96 -6.74
C ASP A 217 -8.99 -7.68 -6.60
N TYR A 218 -8.82 -8.75 -7.36
CA TYR A 218 -7.55 -9.48 -7.50
C TYR A 218 -6.98 -9.25 -8.89
N TYR A 219 -5.68 -9.01 -8.97
CA TYR A 219 -4.98 -8.75 -10.24
C TYR A 219 -3.95 -9.82 -10.52
N PHE A 220 -4.08 -10.50 -11.67
CA PHE A 220 -3.01 -11.32 -12.23
C PHE A 220 -1.83 -10.45 -12.66
N ILE A 221 -2.11 -9.28 -13.27
CA ILE A 221 -1.12 -8.23 -13.53
C ILE A 221 -1.59 -6.94 -12.85
N ASN A 222 -0.89 -6.57 -11.77
CA ASN A 222 -1.18 -5.40 -10.95
C ASN A 222 -1.19 -4.12 -11.80
N PRO A 223 -2.16 -3.21 -11.60
CA PRO A 223 -2.24 -1.93 -12.30
C PRO A 223 -0.94 -1.12 -12.33
N ILE A 224 -0.17 -1.10 -11.25
CA ILE A 224 1.11 -0.37 -11.20
C ILE A 224 2.14 -0.92 -12.21
N TYR A 225 2.05 -2.19 -12.62
CA TYR A 225 2.96 -2.81 -13.58
C TYR A 225 2.81 -2.26 -15.00
N LYS A 226 1.66 -1.63 -15.32
CA LYS A 226 1.50 -0.86 -16.55
C LYS A 226 2.54 0.25 -16.66
N TYR A 227 2.82 0.93 -15.55
CA TYR A 227 3.74 2.07 -15.51
C TYR A 227 5.18 1.67 -15.21
N LYS A 228 5.37 0.62 -14.40
CA LYS A 228 6.70 0.10 -14.05
C LYS A 228 7.34 -0.70 -15.18
N PHE A 229 6.54 -1.53 -15.87
CA PHE A 229 7.03 -2.58 -16.78
C PHE A 229 6.34 -2.59 -18.15
N ASN A 230 5.48 -1.61 -18.44
CA ASN A 230 4.66 -1.54 -19.66
C ASN A 230 3.80 -2.79 -19.89
N MET A 231 3.30 -3.41 -18.84
CA MET A 231 2.47 -4.63 -18.90
C MET A 231 0.99 -4.25 -18.97
N LYS A 232 0.21 -5.01 -19.77
CA LYS A 232 -1.24 -4.83 -19.84
C LYS A 232 -1.90 -5.32 -18.53
N VAL A 233 -2.63 -4.46 -17.85
CA VAL A 233 -3.37 -4.80 -16.62
C VAL A 233 -4.35 -5.94 -16.88
N ARG A 234 -4.37 -6.92 -15.98
CA ARG A 234 -5.28 -8.06 -16.04
C ARG A 234 -5.83 -8.39 -14.66
N LYS A 235 -7.14 -8.43 -14.53
CA LYS A 235 -7.79 -9.02 -13.35
C LYS A 235 -7.51 -10.52 -13.30
N GLN A 236 -7.53 -11.08 -12.10
CA GLN A 236 -7.41 -12.52 -11.89
C GLN A 236 -8.66 -13.24 -12.41
N SER A 237 -8.49 -14.45 -12.93
CA SER A 237 -9.64 -15.26 -13.33
C SER A 237 -10.52 -15.59 -12.10
N LYS A 238 -11.84 -15.63 -12.29
CA LYS A 238 -12.79 -15.94 -11.21
C LYS A 238 -12.52 -17.31 -10.60
N ILE A 239 -12.07 -18.28 -11.40
CA ILE A 239 -11.75 -19.63 -10.95
C ILE A 239 -10.58 -19.58 -9.96
N ILE A 240 -9.44 -18.99 -10.34
CA ILE A 240 -8.26 -18.86 -9.45
C ILE A 240 -8.60 -18.02 -8.22
N ALA A 241 -9.29 -16.90 -8.39
CA ALA A 241 -9.70 -16.02 -7.30
C ALA A 241 -10.59 -16.72 -6.26
N SER A 242 -11.34 -17.76 -6.64
CA SER A 242 -12.20 -18.53 -5.74
C SER A 242 -11.49 -19.65 -4.97
N ILE A 243 -10.22 -19.97 -5.30
CA ILE A 243 -9.48 -21.05 -4.65
C ILE A 243 -8.57 -20.44 -3.56
N PRO A 244 -8.94 -20.57 -2.27
CA PRO A 244 -8.11 -20.08 -1.16
C PRO A 244 -6.68 -20.64 -1.22
N TYR A 245 -5.72 -19.86 -0.77
CA TYR A 245 -4.29 -20.15 -0.77
C TYR A 245 -3.66 -20.21 -2.18
N LEU A 246 -4.27 -20.90 -3.17
CA LEU A 246 -3.73 -20.96 -4.54
C LEU A 246 -3.73 -19.56 -5.19
N ARG A 247 -4.77 -18.76 -4.95
CA ARG A 247 -4.89 -17.40 -5.48
C ARG A 247 -3.70 -16.50 -5.10
N ASP A 248 -3.11 -16.68 -3.91
CA ASP A 248 -1.94 -15.92 -3.47
C ASP A 248 -0.73 -16.07 -4.40
N PHE A 249 -0.48 -17.28 -4.89
CA PHE A 249 0.67 -17.58 -5.75
C PHE A 249 0.55 -16.97 -7.14
N LEU A 250 -0.67 -16.70 -7.60
CA LEU A 250 -0.96 -16.26 -8.95
C LEU A 250 -1.53 -14.83 -9.02
N THR A 251 -1.59 -14.12 -7.89
CA THR A 251 -2.12 -12.76 -7.78
C THR A 251 -1.00 -11.80 -7.44
N THR A 252 -0.72 -10.83 -8.31
CA THR A 252 0.38 -9.88 -8.11
C THR A 252 -0.03 -8.60 -7.40
N GLY A 253 -1.30 -8.42 -7.14
CA GLY A 253 -1.83 -7.29 -6.37
C GLY A 253 -3.29 -7.47 -6.04
N VAL A 254 -3.68 -6.98 -4.89
CA VAL A 254 -5.06 -7.01 -4.41
C VAL A 254 -5.50 -5.61 -4.01
N PHE A 255 -6.77 -5.30 -4.25
CA PHE A 255 -7.45 -4.11 -3.74
C PHE A 255 -8.58 -4.55 -2.84
N TYR A 256 -8.68 -3.94 -1.68
CA TYR A 256 -9.77 -4.13 -0.73
C TYR A 256 -10.34 -2.79 -0.32
N LEU A 257 -11.66 -2.73 -0.21
CA LEU A 257 -12.36 -1.64 0.47
C LEU A 257 -13.13 -2.23 1.64
N ILE A 258 -12.86 -1.73 2.84
CA ILE A 258 -13.45 -2.21 4.07
C ILE A 258 -14.11 -1.08 4.84
N ILE A 259 -15.14 -1.39 5.60
CA ILE A 259 -15.81 -0.48 6.55
C ILE A 259 -15.87 -1.12 7.93
N PHE A 260 -15.85 -0.31 8.98
CA PHE A 260 -16.06 -0.82 10.33
C PHE A 260 -17.55 -1.14 10.52
N LYS A 261 -17.84 -2.35 11.03
CA LYS A 261 -19.21 -2.69 11.44
C LYS A 261 -19.54 -1.92 12.71
N LYS A 262 -20.61 -1.15 12.68
CA LYS A 262 -21.20 -0.61 13.90
C LYS A 262 -21.79 -1.73 14.74
#